data_18938c214990c245c61ea073a31f2f23
#
_entry.id   18938c214990c245c61ea073a31f2f23
#
_cell.length_a   1.000
_cell.length_b   1.000
_cell.length_c   1.000
_cell.angle_alpha   90.00
_cell.angle_beta   90.00
_cell.angle_gamma   90.00
#
_symmetry.space_group_name_H-M   'P 1'
#
loop_
_entity.id
_entity.type
_entity.pdbx_description
1 polymer ?
#
loop_
_entity_poly.entity_id
_entity_poly.type
_entity_poly.pdbx_seq_one_letter_code
_entity_poly.pdbx_strand_id
1 'polypeptide(L)'
;MLQSAGELDELATPRSLEAAMDRMEIRELIENWVVWRDAGDWERFATVWHDDGRMMATWFQSSAEDFIAGCRKAFEAGMVGLHSLGGTSIEVRGERAVAHSKMQIVQRGELGGVEVDVTCIGRFVDALEKRDGRWGMVLRQPVYELDRMTPVNPAKVPELDDAVLQEYPEGYRYLAYLQTKIGFAVSKTLPGTQGPEIDALNARMKQWLDGGDADCLVV
;
A
#
# COMPACT_ATOMS: atom_id res chain seq x y z
N MET A 1 -19.59 7.75 -24.69
CA MET A 1 -19.68 6.72 -25.73
C MET A 1 -19.59 5.39 -25.00
N LEU A 2 -20.59 4.54 -25.13
CA LEU A 2 -20.59 3.19 -24.54
C LEU A 2 -19.50 2.39 -25.26
N GLN A 3 -18.51 1.89 -24.52
CA GLN A 3 -17.56 0.90 -25.03
C GLN A 3 -18.33 -0.31 -25.54
N SER A 4 -17.87 -0.88 -26.67
CA SER A 4 -18.57 -1.98 -27.30
C SER A 4 -18.63 -3.20 -26.37
N ALA A 5 -19.75 -3.92 -26.38
CA ALA A 5 -19.99 -5.10 -25.52
C ALA A 5 -18.89 -6.17 -25.65
N GLY A 6 -18.12 -6.18 -26.74
CA GLY A 6 -17.03 -7.12 -26.96
C GLY A 6 -15.77 -6.86 -26.12
N GLU A 7 -15.48 -5.59 -25.76
CA GLU A 7 -14.32 -5.25 -24.91
C GLU A 7 -14.56 -5.59 -23.42
N LEU A 8 -15.82 -5.58 -22.99
CA LEU A 8 -16.18 -5.92 -21.60
C LEU A 8 -16.12 -7.44 -21.33
N ASP A 9 -16.32 -8.26 -22.35
CA ASP A 9 -16.28 -9.72 -22.24
C ASP A 9 -14.86 -10.27 -22.09
N GLU A 10 -13.84 -9.52 -22.54
CA GLU A 10 -12.42 -9.88 -22.33
C GLU A 10 -11.94 -9.69 -20.88
N LEU A 11 -12.56 -8.82 -20.12
CA LEU A 11 -12.18 -8.50 -18.73
C LEU A 11 -12.85 -9.39 -17.67
N ALA A 12 -13.87 -10.15 -18.02
CA ALA A 12 -14.82 -10.67 -17.04
C ALA A 12 -14.62 -12.12 -16.58
N THR A 13 -13.79 -12.95 -17.26
CA THR A 13 -13.69 -14.39 -16.88
C THR A 13 -12.28 -14.93 -17.02
N PRO A 14 -11.75 -15.69 -16.02
CA PRO A 14 -10.55 -16.49 -16.23
C PRO A 14 -10.80 -17.48 -17.36
N ARG A 15 -10.16 -17.29 -18.50
CA ARG A 15 -10.37 -18.15 -19.69
C ARG A 15 -9.69 -19.52 -19.57
N SER A 16 -8.89 -19.72 -18.50
CA SER A 16 -8.18 -20.97 -18.22
C SER A 16 -8.05 -21.20 -16.72
N LEU A 17 -7.85 -22.47 -16.34
CA LEU A 17 -7.54 -22.84 -14.96
C LEU A 17 -6.26 -22.13 -14.47
N GLU A 18 -5.26 -22.02 -15.32
CA GLU A 18 -4.00 -21.31 -15.02
C GLU A 18 -4.25 -19.84 -14.64
N ALA A 19 -5.04 -19.09 -15.42
CA ALA A 19 -5.37 -17.71 -15.10
C ALA A 19 -6.17 -17.57 -13.79
N ALA A 20 -6.94 -18.58 -13.41
CA ALA A 20 -7.62 -18.61 -12.12
C ALA A 20 -6.61 -18.86 -10.98
N MET A 21 -5.68 -19.78 -11.17
CA MET A 21 -4.62 -20.08 -10.19
C MET A 21 -3.72 -18.86 -9.98
N ASP A 22 -3.26 -18.19 -11.03
CA ASP A 22 -2.45 -16.97 -10.93
C ASP A 22 -3.15 -15.90 -10.06
N ARG A 23 -4.45 -15.68 -10.28
CA ARG A 23 -5.23 -14.72 -9.47
C ARG A 23 -5.36 -15.16 -8.01
N MET A 24 -5.46 -16.45 -7.74
CA MET A 24 -5.51 -16.99 -6.39
C MET A 24 -4.17 -16.82 -5.68
N GLU A 25 -3.06 -17.15 -6.34
CA GLU A 25 -1.70 -16.99 -5.81
C GLU A 25 -1.39 -15.51 -5.52
N ILE A 26 -1.73 -14.59 -6.46
CA ILE A 26 -1.55 -13.15 -6.26
C ILE A 26 -2.38 -12.66 -5.06
N ARG A 27 -3.64 -13.11 -4.92
CA ARG A 27 -4.48 -12.73 -3.79
C ARG A 27 -3.91 -13.23 -2.47
N GLU A 28 -3.48 -14.49 -2.40
CA GLU A 28 -2.86 -15.06 -1.21
C GLU A 28 -1.60 -14.30 -0.81
N LEU A 29 -0.75 -13.94 -1.78
CA LEU A 29 0.45 -13.15 -1.56
C LEU A 29 0.12 -11.76 -0.97
N ILE A 30 -0.92 -11.07 -1.48
CA ILE A 30 -1.38 -9.77 -0.98
C ILE A 30 -1.93 -9.88 0.45
N GLU A 31 -2.69 -10.93 0.76
CA GLU A 31 -3.26 -11.21 2.08
C GLU A 31 -2.17 -11.59 3.08
N ASN A 32 -1.22 -12.42 2.68
CA ASN A 32 -0.06 -12.82 3.47
C ASN A 32 0.83 -11.62 3.84
N TRP A 33 0.99 -10.65 2.94
CA TRP A 33 1.72 -9.42 3.23
C TRP A 33 1.18 -8.73 4.50
N VAL A 34 -0.14 -8.58 4.60
CA VAL A 34 -0.80 -7.92 5.73
C VAL A 34 -0.64 -8.75 7.01
N VAL A 35 -0.94 -10.04 6.94
CA VAL A 35 -0.95 -10.93 8.10
C VAL A 35 0.46 -11.11 8.67
N TRP A 36 1.44 -11.39 7.83
CA TRP A 36 2.80 -11.66 8.31
C TRP A 36 3.50 -10.39 8.79
N ARG A 37 3.28 -9.26 8.11
CA ARG A 37 3.82 -7.97 8.54
C ARG A 37 3.31 -7.59 9.93
N ASP A 38 2.01 -7.70 10.17
CA ASP A 38 1.38 -7.27 11.42
C ASP A 38 1.66 -8.27 12.56
N ALA A 39 1.89 -9.54 12.24
CA ALA A 39 2.31 -10.57 13.20
C ALA A 39 3.82 -10.53 13.53
N GLY A 40 4.63 -9.75 12.80
CA GLY A 40 6.09 -9.75 12.97
C GLY A 40 6.77 -11.01 12.43
N ASP A 41 6.13 -11.73 11.51
CA ASP A 41 6.70 -12.92 10.85
C ASP A 41 7.58 -12.48 9.67
N TRP A 42 8.75 -11.94 10.00
CA TRP A 42 9.63 -11.28 9.04
C TRP A 42 10.19 -12.23 7.99
N GLU A 43 10.41 -13.50 8.33
CA GLU A 43 10.92 -14.49 7.39
C GLU A 43 9.89 -14.78 6.30
N ARG A 44 8.63 -15.06 6.65
CA ARG A 44 7.57 -15.23 5.66
C ARG A 44 7.24 -13.91 4.96
N PHE A 45 7.23 -12.80 5.69
CA PHE A 45 6.96 -11.50 5.10
C PHE A 45 7.95 -11.14 3.98
N ALA A 46 9.22 -11.53 4.10
CA ALA A 46 10.20 -11.33 3.04
C ALA A 46 9.86 -12.12 1.76
N THR A 47 9.19 -13.28 1.87
CA THR A 47 8.90 -14.13 0.71
C THR A 47 7.81 -13.57 -0.22
N VAL A 48 7.05 -12.55 0.19
CA VAL A 48 6.05 -11.93 -0.68
C VAL A 48 6.65 -11.06 -1.77
N TRP A 49 7.93 -10.71 -1.63
CA TRP A 49 8.65 -9.84 -2.54
C TRP A 49 9.57 -10.60 -3.49
N HIS A 50 9.88 -9.97 -4.61
CA HIS A 50 11.11 -10.26 -5.34
C HIS A 50 12.26 -9.45 -4.72
N ASP A 51 13.52 -9.86 -4.96
CA ASP A 51 14.71 -9.25 -4.37
C ASP A 51 14.85 -7.75 -4.71
N ASP A 52 14.35 -7.33 -5.87
CA ASP A 52 14.29 -5.96 -6.34
C ASP A 52 12.99 -5.22 -5.94
N GLY A 53 12.15 -5.83 -5.11
CA GLY A 53 10.89 -5.29 -4.64
C GLY A 53 11.05 -3.94 -3.93
N ARG A 54 10.05 -3.06 -4.07
CA ARG A 54 10.04 -1.70 -3.52
C ARG A 54 8.75 -1.38 -2.80
N MET A 55 8.86 -0.66 -1.68
CA MET A 55 7.74 -0.13 -0.92
C MET A 55 7.74 1.40 -0.91
N MET A 56 6.57 2.00 -1.16
CA MET A 56 6.37 3.45 -1.23
C MET A 56 5.39 3.93 -0.15
N ALA A 57 5.72 3.69 1.12
CA ALA A 57 4.91 4.13 2.27
C ALA A 57 5.07 5.63 2.56
N THR A 58 4.27 6.19 3.48
CA THR A 58 4.38 7.60 3.91
C THR A 58 5.76 7.94 4.45
N TRP A 59 6.33 7.07 5.27
CA TRP A 59 7.59 7.26 5.99
C TRP A 59 8.78 6.54 5.36
N PHE A 60 8.59 5.84 4.22
CA PHE A 60 9.63 5.01 3.62
C PHE A 60 9.37 4.80 2.12
N GLN A 61 10.34 5.12 1.28
CA GLN A 61 10.31 4.91 -0.17
C GLN A 61 11.64 4.34 -0.64
N SER A 62 11.80 3.01 -0.58
CA SER A 62 13.03 2.31 -0.99
C SER A 62 12.77 0.81 -1.21
N SER A 63 13.84 0.00 -1.09
CA SER A 63 13.79 -1.46 -1.23
C SER A 63 12.85 -2.12 -0.23
N ALA A 64 12.28 -3.26 -0.60
CA ALA A 64 11.48 -4.07 0.32
C ALA A 64 12.33 -4.60 1.50
N GLU A 65 13.60 -4.92 1.27
CA GLU A 65 14.53 -5.37 2.31
C GLU A 65 14.68 -4.32 3.43
N ASP A 66 14.99 -3.07 3.06
CA ASP A 66 15.12 -1.97 4.02
C ASP A 66 13.78 -1.65 4.71
N PHE A 67 12.65 -1.76 3.98
CA PHE A 67 11.33 -1.59 4.55
C PHE A 67 11.04 -2.64 5.63
N ILE A 68 11.36 -3.92 5.38
CA ILE A 68 11.21 -5.00 6.35
C ILE A 68 12.07 -4.73 7.59
N ALA A 69 13.33 -4.31 7.40
CA ALA A 69 14.22 -3.96 8.51
C ALA A 69 13.65 -2.79 9.35
N GLY A 70 13.10 -1.75 8.68
CA GLY A 70 12.43 -0.64 9.35
C GLY A 70 11.18 -1.06 10.11
N CYS A 71 10.35 -1.92 9.52
CA CYS A 71 9.16 -2.46 10.17
C CYS A 71 9.51 -3.30 11.41
N ARG A 72 10.53 -4.16 11.33
CA ARG A 72 11.02 -4.96 12.46
C ARG A 72 11.45 -4.05 13.61
N LYS A 73 12.27 -3.04 13.32
CA LYS A 73 12.72 -2.08 14.33
C LYS A 73 11.55 -1.34 15.01
N ALA A 74 10.57 -0.90 14.23
CA ALA A 74 9.38 -0.24 14.76
C ALA A 74 8.54 -1.19 15.64
N PHE A 75 8.35 -2.44 15.22
CA PHE A 75 7.65 -3.47 15.97
C PHE A 75 8.33 -3.80 17.29
N GLU A 76 9.66 -3.99 17.29
CA GLU A 76 10.47 -4.22 18.49
C GLU A 76 10.44 -3.03 19.46
N ALA A 77 10.26 -1.81 18.95
CA ALA A 77 10.05 -0.60 19.74
C ALA A 77 8.61 -0.47 20.28
N GLY A 78 7.73 -1.45 20.02
CA GLY A 78 6.35 -1.46 20.50
C GLY A 78 5.37 -0.61 19.69
N MET A 79 5.75 -0.18 18.48
CA MET A 79 4.83 0.58 17.63
C MET A 79 3.72 -0.32 17.10
N VAL A 80 2.47 0.16 17.24
CA VAL A 80 1.29 -0.55 16.76
C VAL A 80 0.85 0.05 15.42
N GLY A 81 0.88 -0.78 14.40
CA GLY A 81 0.35 -0.46 13.07
C GLY A 81 -0.31 -1.70 12.49
N LEU A 82 -1.62 -1.66 12.31
CA LEU A 82 -2.44 -2.78 11.85
C LEU A 82 -3.01 -2.47 10.48
N HIS A 83 -3.11 -3.50 9.65
CA HIS A 83 -3.64 -3.40 8.30
C HIS A 83 -4.84 -4.31 8.13
N SER A 84 -5.83 -3.85 7.35
CA SER A 84 -6.96 -4.67 6.93
C SER A 84 -7.18 -4.50 5.44
N LEU A 85 -7.55 -5.59 4.77
CA LEU A 85 -7.87 -5.58 3.35
C LEU A 85 -9.37 -5.73 3.13
N GLY A 86 -9.84 -5.06 2.09
CA GLY A 86 -11.17 -5.25 1.51
C GLY A 86 -11.11 -6.01 0.19
N GLY A 87 -11.98 -5.62 -0.76
CA GLY A 87 -11.98 -6.22 -2.10
C GLY A 87 -10.71 -5.95 -2.88
N THR A 88 -10.27 -6.93 -3.66
CA THR A 88 -9.09 -6.86 -4.53
C THR A 88 -9.50 -7.06 -6.00
N SER A 89 -9.07 -6.15 -6.88
CA SER A 89 -9.13 -6.28 -8.34
C SER A 89 -7.75 -6.61 -8.87
N ILE A 90 -7.64 -7.61 -9.75
CA ILE A 90 -6.37 -8.09 -10.29
C ILE A 90 -6.46 -8.15 -11.82
N GLU A 91 -5.54 -7.51 -12.51
CA GLU A 91 -5.33 -7.64 -13.96
C GLU A 91 -4.03 -8.39 -14.19
N VAL A 92 -4.09 -9.49 -14.95
CA VAL A 92 -2.94 -10.33 -15.30
C VAL A 92 -2.72 -10.30 -16.80
N ARG A 93 -1.49 -10.07 -17.23
CA ARG A 93 -1.03 -10.15 -18.64
C ARG A 93 0.28 -10.95 -18.71
N GLY A 94 0.18 -12.19 -19.11
CA GLY A 94 1.32 -13.10 -19.11
C GLY A 94 1.89 -13.27 -17.69
N GLU A 95 3.17 -12.96 -17.53
CA GLU A 95 3.87 -13.06 -16.24
C GLU A 95 3.83 -11.76 -15.41
N ARG A 96 3.00 -10.78 -15.78
CA ARG A 96 2.85 -9.52 -15.07
C ARG A 96 1.43 -9.30 -14.59
N ALA A 97 1.32 -8.66 -13.46
CA ALA A 97 0.02 -8.28 -12.90
C ALA A 97 0.06 -6.91 -12.24
N VAL A 98 -1.11 -6.27 -12.22
CA VAL A 98 -1.41 -5.12 -11.36
C VAL A 98 -2.61 -5.48 -10.50
N ALA A 99 -2.49 -5.24 -9.20
CA ALA A 99 -3.56 -5.44 -8.25
C ALA A 99 -3.91 -4.13 -7.52
N HIS A 100 -5.22 -3.93 -7.31
CA HIS A 100 -5.76 -2.85 -6.50
C HIS A 100 -6.53 -3.46 -5.34
N SER A 101 -6.04 -3.29 -4.11
CA SER A 101 -6.69 -3.83 -2.90
C SER A 101 -7.15 -2.70 -2.01
N LYS A 102 -8.45 -2.64 -1.69
CA LYS A 102 -8.94 -1.72 -0.65
C LYS A 102 -8.21 -2.02 0.66
N MET A 103 -7.73 -0.98 1.33
CA MET A 103 -6.98 -1.13 2.57
C MET A 103 -7.44 -0.14 3.63
N GLN A 104 -7.27 -0.54 4.88
CA GLN A 104 -7.31 0.32 6.04
C GLN A 104 -6.03 0.11 6.85
N ILE A 105 -5.42 1.20 7.29
CA ILE A 105 -4.29 1.21 8.22
C ILE A 105 -4.77 1.85 9.50
N VAL A 106 -4.49 1.24 10.64
CA VAL A 106 -4.67 1.84 11.97
C VAL A 106 -3.31 1.95 12.63
N GLN A 107 -2.87 3.17 12.91
CA GLN A 107 -1.64 3.41 13.66
C GLN A 107 -1.97 4.05 15.01
N ARG A 108 -1.53 3.41 16.07
CA ARG A 108 -1.62 3.96 17.44
C ARG A 108 -0.35 4.74 17.77
N GLY A 109 -0.53 5.84 18.50
CA GLY A 109 0.58 6.64 19.01
C GLY A 109 0.12 7.61 20.08
N GLU A 110 1.03 8.44 20.59
CA GLU A 110 0.76 9.42 21.61
C GLU A 110 1.08 10.83 21.14
N LEU A 111 0.20 11.77 21.44
CA LEU A 111 0.36 13.20 21.18
C LEU A 111 0.10 13.99 22.47
N GLY A 112 1.16 14.56 23.05
CA GLY A 112 1.04 15.39 24.23
C GLY A 112 0.39 14.68 25.45
N GLY A 113 0.66 13.39 25.65
CA GLY A 113 0.09 12.58 26.72
C GLY A 113 -1.34 12.06 26.41
N VAL A 114 -1.81 12.21 25.18
CA VAL A 114 -3.08 11.65 24.71
C VAL A 114 -2.80 10.54 23.71
N GLU A 115 -3.20 9.32 24.06
CA GLU A 115 -3.13 8.18 23.14
C GLU A 115 -4.22 8.32 22.07
N VAL A 116 -3.82 8.16 20.81
CA VAL A 116 -4.69 8.31 19.63
C VAL A 116 -4.54 7.14 18.65
N ASP A 117 -5.64 6.82 17.98
CA ASP A 117 -5.65 5.95 16.81
C ASP A 117 -5.86 6.80 15.56
N VAL A 118 -4.92 6.71 14.61
CA VAL A 118 -5.11 7.24 13.28
C VAL A 118 -5.53 6.11 12.35
N THR A 119 -6.73 6.25 11.81
CA THR A 119 -7.26 5.34 10.78
C THR A 119 -7.11 6.00 9.42
N CYS A 120 -6.36 5.37 8.53
CA CYS A 120 -6.19 5.79 7.15
C CYS A 120 -6.81 4.75 6.21
N ILE A 121 -7.65 5.20 5.28
CA ILE A 121 -8.38 4.36 4.31
C ILE A 121 -7.91 4.72 2.91
N GLY A 122 -7.75 3.69 2.09
CA GLY A 122 -7.32 3.86 0.71
C GLY A 122 -7.23 2.52 -0.01
N ARG A 123 -6.23 2.39 -0.86
CA ARG A 123 -5.93 1.14 -1.53
C ARG A 123 -4.43 0.96 -1.71
N PHE A 124 -3.99 -0.28 -1.71
CA PHE A 124 -2.70 -0.64 -2.27
C PHE A 124 -2.82 -0.80 -3.77
N VAL A 125 -1.84 -0.31 -4.48
CA VAL A 125 -1.61 -0.54 -5.90
C VAL A 125 -0.30 -1.29 -6.01
N ASP A 126 -0.37 -2.53 -6.49
CA ASP A 126 0.74 -3.46 -6.52
C ASP A 126 1.08 -3.81 -7.96
N ALA A 127 2.36 -3.72 -8.33
CA ALA A 127 2.92 -4.37 -9.50
C ALA A 127 3.54 -5.71 -9.06
N LEU A 128 3.16 -6.79 -9.75
CA LEU A 128 3.62 -8.14 -9.46
C LEU A 128 4.18 -8.79 -10.73
N GLU A 129 5.11 -9.72 -10.55
CA GLU A 129 5.70 -10.49 -11.63
C GLU A 129 5.82 -11.97 -11.26
N LYS A 130 5.66 -12.83 -12.24
CA LYS A 130 5.91 -14.28 -12.12
C LYS A 130 7.31 -14.57 -12.63
N ARG A 131 8.23 -14.95 -11.74
CA ARG A 131 9.61 -15.32 -12.07
C ARG A 131 9.85 -16.75 -11.63
N ASP A 132 10.35 -17.59 -12.52
CA ASP A 132 10.60 -19.01 -12.25
C ASP A 132 9.37 -19.75 -11.66
N GLY A 133 8.18 -19.41 -12.17
CA GLY A 133 6.91 -20.00 -11.74
C GLY A 133 6.34 -19.44 -10.42
N ARG A 134 6.97 -18.45 -9.77
CA ARG A 134 6.55 -17.84 -8.51
C ARG A 134 6.13 -16.38 -8.71
N TRP A 135 4.92 -16.04 -8.30
CA TRP A 135 4.50 -14.65 -8.17
C TRP A 135 5.22 -13.95 -7.01
N GLY A 136 5.58 -12.69 -7.21
CA GLY A 136 6.17 -11.84 -6.18
C GLY A 136 5.88 -10.37 -6.44
N MET A 137 5.89 -9.55 -5.39
CA MET A 137 5.74 -8.11 -5.50
C MET A 137 7.02 -7.47 -6.01
N VAL A 138 6.89 -6.59 -7.02
CA VAL A 138 7.95 -5.71 -7.52
C VAL A 138 7.78 -4.30 -6.97
N LEU A 139 6.54 -3.83 -6.84
CA LEU A 139 6.23 -2.54 -6.23
C LEU A 139 4.93 -2.63 -5.44
N ARG A 140 4.90 -2.02 -4.24
CA ARG A 140 3.66 -1.64 -3.53
C ARG A 140 3.63 -0.15 -3.32
N GLN A 141 2.58 0.50 -3.86
CA GLN A 141 2.31 1.91 -3.69
C GLN A 141 0.93 2.10 -3.05
N PRO A 142 0.85 2.57 -1.79
CA PRO A 142 -0.42 3.02 -1.23
C PRO A 142 -0.93 4.27 -1.93
N VAL A 143 -2.23 4.32 -2.13
CA VAL A 143 -3.02 5.49 -2.54
C VAL A 143 -3.92 5.83 -1.37
N TYR A 144 -3.73 7.01 -0.81
CA TYR A 144 -4.43 7.44 0.40
C TYR A 144 -5.68 8.25 0.04
N GLU A 145 -6.84 7.79 0.50
CA GLU A 145 -8.14 8.38 0.10
C GLU A 145 -8.69 9.30 1.18
N LEU A 146 -8.62 8.87 2.44
CA LEU A 146 -8.99 9.70 3.60
C LEU A 146 -8.36 9.16 4.88
N ASP A 147 -8.17 10.03 5.85
CA ASP A 147 -7.80 9.60 7.19
C ASP A 147 -8.56 10.38 8.29
N ARG A 148 -8.47 9.87 9.50
CA ARG A 148 -9.00 10.51 10.70
C ARG A 148 -8.18 10.10 11.91
N MET A 149 -8.16 10.98 12.92
CA MET A 149 -7.57 10.71 14.23
C MET A 149 -8.67 10.65 15.29
N THR A 150 -8.59 9.66 16.17
CA THR A 150 -9.55 9.45 17.26
C THR A 150 -8.78 9.22 18.56
N PRO A 151 -9.05 9.95 19.64
CA PRO A 151 -8.44 9.65 20.93
C PRO A 151 -8.96 8.31 21.47
N VAL A 152 -8.06 7.49 22.01
CA VAL A 152 -8.42 6.19 22.61
C VAL A 152 -9.33 6.39 23.82
N ASN A 153 -9.02 7.40 24.63
CA ASN A 153 -9.94 7.87 25.68
C ASN A 153 -10.75 9.06 25.14
N PRO A 154 -12.06 8.91 24.88
CA PRO A 154 -12.89 9.96 24.29
C PRO A 154 -13.06 11.22 25.17
N ALA A 155 -12.70 11.14 26.45
CA ALA A 155 -12.69 12.29 27.34
C ALA A 155 -11.44 13.18 27.21
N LYS A 156 -10.44 12.74 26.43
CA LYS A 156 -9.22 13.48 26.15
C LYS A 156 -9.20 13.95 24.70
N VAL A 157 -8.69 15.15 24.47
CA VAL A 157 -8.52 15.72 23.12
C VAL A 157 -7.06 16.12 22.95
N PRO A 158 -6.34 15.59 21.95
CA PRO A 158 -4.98 16.00 21.68
C PRO A 158 -4.95 17.43 21.13
N GLU A 159 -3.96 18.23 21.53
CA GLU A 159 -3.69 19.51 20.88
C GLU A 159 -2.95 19.27 19.58
N LEU A 160 -3.49 19.79 18.50
CA LEU A 160 -2.90 19.71 17.15
C LEU A 160 -2.41 21.07 16.71
N ASP A 161 -1.26 21.09 16.04
CA ASP A 161 -0.76 22.27 15.35
C ASP A 161 -1.35 22.29 13.93
N ASP A 162 -2.35 23.14 13.72
CA ASP A 162 -3.06 23.25 12.43
C ASP A 162 -2.12 23.65 11.28
N ALA A 163 -1.10 24.45 11.54
CA ALA A 163 -0.15 24.86 10.50
C ALA A 163 0.64 23.63 10.00
N VAL A 164 1.13 22.80 10.91
CA VAL A 164 1.83 21.55 10.57
C VAL A 164 0.88 20.56 9.90
N LEU A 165 -0.35 20.46 10.41
CA LEU A 165 -1.36 19.55 9.86
C LEU A 165 -1.69 19.86 8.40
N GLN A 166 -1.77 21.15 8.04
CA GLN A 166 -2.08 21.62 6.68
C GLN A 166 -0.90 21.45 5.70
N GLU A 167 0.29 21.11 6.16
CA GLU A 167 1.44 20.82 5.28
C GLU A 167 1.29 19.49 4.51
N TYR A 168 0.39 18.61 4.96
CA TYR A 168 0.22 17.27 4.40
C TYR A 168 -1.06 17.14 3.57
N PRO A 169 -1.05 16.30 2.52
CA PRO A 169 -2.23 16.00 1.73
C PRO A 169 -3.38 15.44 2.57
N GLU A 170 -4.61 15.79 2.20
CA GLU A 170 -5.82 15.46 2.95
C GLU A 170 -6.01 13.94 3.16
N GLY A 171 -5.60 13.13 2.19
CA GLY A 171 -5.78 11.67 2.24
C GLY A 171 -5.01 10.95 3.34
N TYR A 172 -3.93 11.55 3.89
CA TYR A 172 -3.10 10.95 4.94
C TYR A 172 -2.56 12.00 5.94
N ARG A 173 -3.24 13.11 6.10
CA ARG A 173 -2.83 14.26 6.90
C ARG A 173 -2.57 13.91 8.36
N TYR A 174 -3.50 13.22 8.98
CA TYR A 174 -3.39 12.82 10.39
C TYR A 174 -2.36 11.71 10.59
N LEU A 175 -2.24 10.79 9.64
CA LEU A 175 -1.21 9.75 9.67
C LEU A 175 0.18 10.38 9.58
N ALA A 176 0.38 11.29 8.63
CA ALA A 176 1.62 12.03 8.46
C ALA A 176 1.97 12.87 9.70
N TYR A 177 0.98 13.56 10.25
CA TYR A 177 1.14 14.35 11.48
C TYR A 177 1.65 13.48 12.63
N LEU A 178 0.97 12.36 12.92
CA LEU A 178 1.39 11.43 13.97
C LEU A 178 2.80 10.92 13.71
N GLN A 179 3.08 10.43 12.50
CA GLN A 179 4.38 9.87 12.13
C GLN A 179 5.51 10.89 12.28
N THR A 180 5.29 12.15 11.90
CA THR A 180 6.27 13.23 12.08
C THR A 180 6.52 13.52 13.56
N LYS A 181 5.47 13.53 14.40
CA LYS A 181 5.61 13.79 15.84
C LYS A 181 6.36 12.66 16.56
N ILE A 182 6.29 11.44 16.07
CA ILE A 182 7.05 10.30 16.61
C ILE A 182 8.41 10.09 15.91
N GLY A 183 8.84 11.03 15.04
CA GLY A 183 10.21 11.12 14.54
C GLY A 183 10.46 10.56 13.14
N PHE A 184 9.43 10.25 12.35
CA PHE A 184 9.61 9.85 10.96
C PHE A 184 9.71 11.05 10.01
N ALA A 185 10.54 10.91 8.98
CA ALA A 185 10.47 11.76 7.80
C ALA A 185 9.33 11.28 6.91
N VAL A 186 8.36 12.15 6.60
CA VAL A 186 7.14 11.79 5.88
C VAL A 186 7.10 12.50 4.53
N SER A 187 6.84 11.73 3.45
CA SER A 187 6.65 12.25 2.11
C SER A 187 5.37 13.09 2.02
N LYS A 188 5.43 14.19 1.26
CA LYS A 188 4.30 15.10 1.00
C LYS A 188 3.69 14.92 -0.40
N THR A 189 4.22 13.97 -1.20
CA THR A 189 3.91 13.83 -2.63
C THR A 189 3.39 12.43 -2.99
N LEU A 190 2.78 11.71 -2.03
CA LEU A 190 2.20 10.41 -2.31
C LEU A 190 0.81 10.55 -2.96
N PRO A 191 0.43 9.59 -3.82
CA PRO A 191 -0.80 9.68 -4.57
C PRO A 191 -2.04 9.62 -3.68
N GLY A 192 -2.97 10.52 -3.94
CA GLY A 192 -4.34 10.51 -3.43
C GLY A 192 -5.33 10.03 -4.50
N THR A 193 -6.60 10.44 -4.37
CA THR A 193 -7.67 10.04 -5.32
C THR A 193 -7.62 10.79 -6.66
N GLN A 194 -6.95 11.94 -6.70
CA GLN A 194 -6.87 12.84 -7.85
C GLN A 194 -5.50 13.55 -7.86
N GLY A 195 -5.11 14.07 -9.01
CA GLY A 195 -3.90 14.85 -9.18
C GLY A 195 -2.82 14.14 -9.99
N PRO A 196 -1.72 14.84 -10.26
CA PRO A 196 -0.66 14.33 -11.15
C PRO A 196 0.02 13.06 -10.60
N GLU A 197 0.08 12.87 -9.30
CA GLU A 197 0.72 11.70 -8.68
C GLU A 197 -0.04 10.41 -8.99
N ILE A 198 -1.39 10.42 -8.90
CA ILE A 198 -2.21 9.24 -9.24
C ILE A 198 -2.24 9.01 -10.75
N ASP A 199 -2.25 10.06 -11.56
CA ASP A 199 -2.20 9.93 -13.01
C ASP A 199 -0.87 9.32 -13.46
N ALA A 200 0.24 9.75 -12.86
CA ALA A 200 1.57 9.18 -13.09
C ALA A 200 1.65 7.71 -12.64
N LEU A 201 1.08 7.38 -11.48
CA LEU A 201 1.02 5.98 -10.99
C LEU A 201 0.24 5.09 -11.97
N ASN A 202 -0.93 5.52 -12.40
CA ASN A 202 -1.76 4.76 -13.35
C ASN A 202 -1.04 4.56 -14.68
N ALA A 203 -0.32 5.58 -15.17
CA ALA A 203 0.48 5.45 -16.39
C ALA A 203 1.60 4.43 -16.25
N ARG A 204 2.32 4.42 -15.11
CA ARG A 204 3.36 3.43 -14.81
C ARG A 204 2.80 2.00 -14.73
N MET A 205 1.67 1.82 -14.04
CA MET A 205 1.02 0.51 -13.93
C MET A 205 0.58 -0.02 -15.29
N LYS A 206 0.05 0.86 -16.16
CA LYS A 206 -0.28 0.48 -17.53
C LYS A 206 0.97 0.10 -18.32
N GLN A 207 2.04 0.90 -18.25
CA GLN A 207 3.30 0.62 -18.94
C GLN A 207 3.91 -0.70 -18.47
N TRP A 208 3.82 -1.00 -17.14
CA TRP A 208 4.24 -2.28 -16.58
C TRP A 208 3.49 -3.46 -17.19
N LEU A 209 2.16 -3.40 -17.23
CA LEU A 209 1.33 -4.44 -17.85
C LEU A 209 1.58 -4.60 -19.36
N ASP A 210 1.91 -3.51 -20.05
CA ASP A 210 2.21 -3.53 -21.50
C ASP A 210 3.64 -4.03 -21.82
N GLY A 211 4.39 -4.47 -20.80
CA GLY A 211 5.73 -5.07 -20.99
C GLY A 211 6.90 -4.11 -20.84
N GLY A 212 6.70 -2.90 -20.28
CA GLY A 212 7.77 -1.95 -19.98
C GLY A 212 8.78 -2.49 -18.96
N ASP A 213 10.04 -2.03 -19.00
CA ASP A 213 11.06 -2.41 -18.05
C ASP A 213 10.66 -2.02 -16.60
N ALA A 214 11.21 -2.72 -15.60
CA ALA A 214 10.95 -2.43 -14.18
C ALA A 214 11.30 -0.99 -13.79
N ASP A 215 12.21 -0.35 -14.52
CA ASP A 215 12.54 1.07 -14.35
C ASP A 215 11.33 2.00 -14.52
N CYS A 216 10.29 1.57 -15.25
CA CYS A 216 9.03 2.34 -15.36
C CYS A 216 8.30 2.49 -14.01
N LEU A 217 8.57 1.61 -13.04
CA LEU A 217 7.98 1.63 -11.71
C LEU A 217 8.72 2.54 -10.73
N VAL A 218 9.94 2.98 -11.07
CA VAL A 218 10.75 3.86 -10.21
C VAL A 218 10.25 5.30 -10.30
N VAL A 219 10.15 5.98 -9.15
CA VAL A 219 9.73 7.39 -9.02
C VAL A 219 10.97 8.25 -8.85
#